data_da128fa4832f3f91b1af1516131e336e
#
_entry.id   da128fa4832f3f91b1af1516131e336e
#
_cell.length_a   1.000
_cell.length_b   1.000
_cell.length_c   1.000
_cell.angle_alpha   90.00
_cell.angle_beta   90.00
_cell.angle_gamma   90.00
#
_symmetry.space_group_name_H-M   'P 1'
#
loop_
_entity.id
_entity.type
_entity.pdbx_description
1 polymer ?
#
loop_
_entity_poly.entity_id
_entity_poly.type
_entity_poly.pdbx_seq_one_letter_code
_entity_poly.pdbx_strand_id
1 'polypeptide(L)'
;MFPLTARFAIPVLALMLCACDRTIVDEYTPKNFVGLAVAHAAPLKIEIAKSLIANPGKPVPQAGPLQLSPPSGLASMKFDFGWVTTGGAIVIQNTKFAVVVLQEPTLAEGVVKWSCVVHPAEAKPNLCGSDYQNSLLQNK
;
A
#
# COMPACT_ATOMS: atom_id res chain seq x y z
N MET A 1 -45.84 -53.59 -38.71
CA MET A 1 -44.96 -52.58 -39.11
C MET A 1 -45.15 -51.42 -38.14
N PHE A 2 -44.27 -51.26 -37.19
CA PHE A 2 -44.27 -50.13 -36.23
C PHE A 2 -42.96 -49.33 -36.38
N PRO A 3 -42.99 -48.04 -36.64
CA PRO A 3 -41.77 -47.26 -36.60
C PRO A 3 -41.45 -46.89 -35.13
N LEU A 4 -40.29 -47.31 -34.65
CA LEU A 4 -39.71 -46.87 -33.41
C LEU A 4 -39.32 -45.40 -33.56
N THR A 5 -40.02 -44.50 -32.88
CA THR A 5 -39.56 -43.12 -32.68
C THR A 5 -38.60 -43.08 -31.48
N ALA A 6 -37.32 -43.08 -31.78
CA ALA A 6 -36.31 -42.84 -30.78
C ALA A 6 -36.37 -41.38 -30.33
N ARG A 7 -36.84 -41.14 -29.11
CA ARG A 7 -36.75 -39.84 -28.43
C ARG A 7 -35.34 -39.70 -27.87
N PHE A 8 -34.51 -38.92 -28.56
CA PHE A 8 -33.27 -38.45 -28.00
C PHE A 8 -33.59 -37.40 -26.92
N ALA A 9 -33.48 -37.82 -25.67
CA ALA A 9 -33.42 -36.91 -24.55
C ALA A 9 -32.02 -36.31 -24.51
N ILE A 10 -31.91 -35.03 -24.89
CA ILE A 10 -30.71 -34.26 -24.72
C ILE A 10 -30.63 -33.86 -23.24
N PRO A 11 -29.62 -34.31 -22.49
CA PRO A 11 -29.41 -33.78 -21.16
C PRO A 11 -28.92 -32.32 -21.32
N VAL A 12 -29.76 -31.39 -20.95
CA VAL A 12 -29.36 -30.00 -20.75
C VAL A 12 -28.40 -30.01 -19.57
N LEU A 13 -27.11 -30.04 -19.92
CA LEU A 13 -26.04 -29.81 -18.98
C LEU A 13 -26.11 -28.34 -18.59
N ALA A 14 -26.82 -28.08 -17.51
CA ALA A 14 -26.81 -26.74 -16.88
C ALA A 14 -25.38 -26.49 -16.40
N LEU A 15 -24.60 -25.81 -17.23
CA LEU A 15 -23.40 -25.14 -16.81
C LEU A 15 -23.81 -24.11 -15.76
N MET A 16 -23.77 -24.52 -14.51
CA MET A 16 -23.67 -23.58 -13.40
C MET A 16 -22.34 -22.86 -13.55
N LEU A 17 -22.36 -21.78 -14.32
CA LEU A 17 -21.41 -20.72 -14.18
C LEU A 17 -21.56 -20.22 -12.74
N CYS A 18 -20.77 -20.79 -11.83
CA CYS A 18 -20.42 -20.09 -10.61
C CYS A 18 -19.75 -18.79 -11.04
N ALA A 19 -20.57 -17.78 -11.30
CA ALA A 19 -20.15 -16.42 -11.21
C ALA A 19 -19.67 -16.28 -9.77
N CYS A 20 -18.37 -16.49 -9.54
CA CYS A 20 -17.70 -15.92 -8.41
C CYS A 20 -17.92 -14.44 -8.54
N ASP A 21 -19.03 -13.97 -8.01
CA ASP A 21 -19.29 -12.59 -7.73
C ASP A 21 -18.24 -12.22 -6.66
N ARG A 22 -17.01 -11.98 -7.16
CA ARG A 22 -16.03 -11.21 -6.42
C ARG A 22 -16.61 -9.81 -6.36
N THR A 23 -17.59 -9.63 -5.52
CA THR A 23 -17.75 -8.35 -4.86
C THR A 23 -16.43 -8.16 -4.11
N ILE A 24 -15.47 -7.56 -4.81
CA ILE A 24 -14.38 -6.86 -4.17
C ILE A 24 -15.13 -5.80 -3.38
N VAL A 25 -15.50 -6.14 -2.18
CA VAL A 25 -15.90 -5.17 -1.18
C VAL A 25 -14.60 -4.42 -0.95
N ASP A 26 -14.42 -3.33 -1.68
CA ASP A 26 -13.41 -2.33 -1.39
C ASP A 26 -13.72 -1.81 0.02
N GLU A 27 -13.34 -2.57 1.00
CA GLU A 27 -13.39 -2.17 2.38
C GLU A 27 -12.33 -1.08 2.55
N TYR A 28 -12.71 0.13 2.22
CA TYR A 28 -11.92 1.33 2.49
C TYR A 28 -11.83 1.53 4.01
N THR A 29 -10.93 0.76 4.62
CA THR A 29 -10.68 0.84 6.06
C THR A 29 -9.47 1.73 6.34
N PRO A 30 -9.35 2.30 7.54
CA PRO A 30 -8.15 3.00 7.97
C PRO A 30 -6.89 2.16 7.79
N LYS A 31 -6.96 0.86 8.07
CA LYS A 31 -5.86 -0.09 7.95
C LYS A 31 -5.41 -0.28 6.50
N ASN A 32 -6.36 -0.35 5.56
CA ASN A 32 -6.08 -0.45 4.13
C ASN A 32 -5.45 0.85 3.60
N PHE A 33 -5.91 2.01 4.09
CA PHE A 33 -5.28 3.29 3.78
C PHE A 33 -3.80 3.30 4.20
N VAL A 34 -3.48 2.87 5.41
CA VAL A 34 -2.08 2.81 5.88
C VAL A 34 -1.25 1.87 5.01
N GLY A 35 -1.78 0.69 4.67
CA GLY A 35 -1.11 -0.24 3.77
C GLY A 35 -0.79 0.39 2.42
N LEU A 36 -1.75 1.11 1.84
CA LEU A 36 -1.58 1.83 0.59
C LEU A 36 -0.52 2.94 0.71
N ALA A 37 -0.60 3.76 1.76
CA ALA A 37 0.35 4.85 2.00
C ALA A 37 1.79 4.34 2.14
N VAL A 38 2.00 3.24 2.89
CA VAL A 38 3.30 2.61 3.06
C VAL A 38 3.83 2.05 1.74
N ALA A 39 2.99 1.38 0.96
CA ALA A 39 3.36 0.83 -0.33
C ALA A 39 3.74 1.93 -1.34
N HIS A 40 2.97 3.00 -1.40
CA HIS A 40 3.25 4.14 -2.29
C HIS A 40 4.49 4.93 -1.88
N ALA A 41 4.83 4.98 -0.61
CA ALA A 41 6.05 5.64 -0.13
C ALA A 41 7.32 4.82 -0.38
N ALA A 42 7.23 3.54 -0.72
CA ALA A 42 8.39 2.66 -0.85
C ALA A 42 9.45 3.16 -1.85
N PRO A 43 9.15 3.61 -3.08
CA PRO A 43 10.15 4.16 -3.99
C PRO A 43 10.83 5.42 -3.44
N LEU A 44 10.06 6.30 -2.81
CA LEU A 44 10.57 7.52 -2.20
C LEU A 44 11.54 7.21 -1.03
N LYS A 45 11.24 6.20 -0.24
CA LYS A 45 12.11 5.74 0.85
C LYS A 45 13.47 5.28 0.34
N ILE A 46 13.52 4.64 -0.82
CA ILE A 46 14.79 4.24 -1.46
C ILE A 46 15.61 5.47 -1.82
N GLU A 47 15.00 6.48 -2.44
CA GLU A 47 15.70 7.71 -2.83
C GLU A 47 16.17 8.51 -1.61
N ILE A 48 15.34 8.61 -0.56
CA ILE A 48 15.73 9.23 0.71
C ILE A 48 16.91 8.48 1.34
N ALA A 49 16.87 7.16 1.40
CA ALA A 49 17.94 6.36 1.96
C ALA A 49 19.27 6.58 1.23
N LYS A 50 19.26 6.61 -0.11
CA LYS A 50 20.44 6.96 -0.91
C LYS A 50 20.99 8.34 -0.55
N SER A 51 20.12 9.33 -0.41
CA SER A 51 20.50 10.69 -0.06
C SER A 51 21.12 10.79 1.32
N LEU A 52 20.58 10.11 2.32
CA LEU A 52 21.09 10.07 3.69
C LEU A 52 22.46 9.39 3.77
N ILE A 53 22.66 8.30 3.01
CA ILE A 53 23.94 7.59 2.96
C ILE A 53 25.02 8.47 2.27
N ALA A 54 24.65 9.11 1.17
CA ALA A 54 25.57 9.95 0.41
C ALA A 54 25.97 11.23 1.15
N ASN A 55 25.06 11.81 1.93
CA ASN A 55 25.26 13.09 2.61
C ASN A 55 24.74 13.05 4.05
N PRO A 56 25.41 12.33 4.95
CA PRO A 56 24.98 12.22 6.34
C PRO A 56 24.82 13.60 7.01
N GLY A 57 23.70 13.80 7.71
CA GLY A 57 23.42 15.02 8.46
C GLY A 57 23.01 16.24 7.62
N LYS A 58 22.91 16.11 6.29
CA LYS A 58 22.38 17.17 5.42
C LYS A 58 20.90 16.95 5.12
N PRO A 59 20.16 18.05 4.86
CA PRO A 59 18.78 17.95 4.40
C PRO A 59 18.65 17.05 3.15
N VAL A 60 17.63 16.20 3.12
CA VAL A 60 17.36 15.37 1.94
C VAL A 60 16.77 16.23 0.81
N PRO A 61 17.15 16.00 -0.47
CA PRO A 61 16.60 16.75 -1.61
C PRO A 61 15.08 16.57 -1.78
N GLN A 62 14.52 15.49 -1.26
CA GLN A 62 13.09 15.16 -1.33
C GLN A 62 12.25 15.93 -0.30
N ALA A 63 12.85 16.76 0.57
CA ALA A 63 12.11 17.51 1.59
C ALA A 63 11.08 18.44 0.95
N GLY A 64 9.87 18.48 1.51
CA GLY A 64 8.78 19.30 1.05
C GLY A 64 7.46 18.55 0.88
N PRO A 65 6.50 19.14 0.16
CA PRO A 65 5.21 18.53 -0.10
C PRO A 65 5.35 17.21 -0.85
N LEU A 66 4.61 16.19 -0.41
CA LEU A 66 4.63 14.88 -1.01
C LEU A 66 3.74 14.85 -2.26
N GLN A 67 4.35 14.55 -3.41
CA GLN A 67 3.69 14.45 -4.72
C GLN A 67 3.15 13.03 -5.00
N LEU A 68 2.54 12.38 -3.98
CA LEU A 68 1.93 11.08 -4.17
C LEU A 68 0.43 11.24 -4.42
N SER A 69 -0.02 10.69 -5.54
CA SER A 69 -1.43 10.55 -5.85
C SER A 69 -1.84 9.08 -5.65
N PRO A 70 -2.99 8.82 -5.04
CA PRO A 70 -3.50 7.46 -4.97
C PRO A 70 -3.76 6.93 -6.39
N PRO A 71 -3.77 5.62 -6.60
CA PRO A 71 -4.15 5.04 -7.88
C PRO A 71 -5.51 5.55 -8.35
N SER A 72 -5.67 5.69 -9.65
CA SER A 72 -6.95 6.09 -10.24
C SER A 72 -8.07 5.14 -9.79
N GLY A 73 -9.21 5.70 -9.38
CA GLY A 73 -10.36 4.94 -8.87
C GLY A 73 -10.41 4.81 -7.35
N LEU A 74 -9.37 5.21 -6.61
CA LEU A 74 -9.33 5.15 -5.14
C LEU A 74 -9.46 6.55 -4.51
N ALA A 75 -10.43 7.35 -4.96
CA ALA A 75 -10.60 8.73 -4.48
C ALA A 75 -10.79 8.86 -2.95
N SER A 76 -11.34 7.85 -2.29
CA SER A 76 -11.47 7.82 -0.82
C SER A 76 -10.15 7.55 -0.09
N MET A 77 -9.14 7.05 -0.80
CA MET A 77 -7.80 6.76 -0.29
C MET A 77 -6.81 7.89 -0.54
N LYS A 78 -7.31 9.09 -0.79
CA LYS A 78 -6.47 10.23 -1.09
C LYS A 78 -5.60 10.64 0.11
N PHE A 79 -4.42 11.15 -0.19
CA PHE A 79 -3.55 11.76 0.79
C PHE A 79 -3.95 13.24 0.95
N ASP A 80 -4.68 13.56 2.03
CA ASP A 80 -5.12 14.93 2.29
C ASP A 80 -3.95 15.84 2.68
N PHE A 81 -2.93 15.25 3.30
CA PHE A 81 -1.66 15.87 3.59
C PHE A 81 -0.53 14.86 3.38
N GLY A 82 0.56 15.31 2.79
CA GLY A 82 1.78 14.54 2.65
C GLY A 82 2.99 15.46 2.68
N TRP A 83 4.00 15.11 3.46
CA TRP A 83 5.21 15.90 3.63
C TRP A 83 6.43 15.03 3.89
N VAL A 84 7.56 15.46 3.35
CA VAL A 84 8.86 14.91 3.68
C VAL A 84 9.64 15.96 4.47
N THR A 85 10.10 15.60 5.67
CA THR A 85 10.91 16.48 6.49
C THR A 85 12.34 16.60 5.94
N THR A 86 13.08 17.59 6.38
CA THR A 86 14.49 17.75 6.01
C THR A 86 15.36 16.56 6.43
N GLY A 87 14.97 15.84 7.49
CA GLY A 87 15.60 14.58 7.92
C GLY A 87 15.13 13.34 7.17
N GLY A 88 14.23 13.48 6.19
CA GLY A 88 13.72 12.38 5.38
C GLY A 88 12.53 11.63 5.98
N ALA A 89 11.96 12.08 7.11
CA ALA A 89 10.74 11.47 7.63
C ALA A 89 9.54 11.79 6.71
N ILE A 90 8.71 10.79 6.44
CA ILE A 90 7.54 10.88 5.57
C ILE A 90 6.29 10.90 6.45
N VAL A 91 5.48 11.95 6.31
CA VAL A 91 4.19 12.10 6.99
C VAL A 91 3.08 12.05 5.96
N ILE A 92 2.09 11.18 6.15
CA ILE A 92 0.91 11.07 5.30
C ILE A 92 -0.33 11.07 6.19
N GLN A 93 -1.33 11.85 5.81
CA GLN A 93 -2.59 11.96 6.55
C GLN A 93 -3.78 11.75 5.64
N ASN A 94 -4.80 11.09 6.18
CA ASN A 94 -6.13 11.02 5.60
C ASN A 94 -7.16 11.49 6.64
N THR A 95 -7.87 12.57 6.32
CA THR A 95 -8.84 13.19 7.24
C THR A 95 -10.13 12.40 7.36
N LYS A 96 -10.54 11.70 6.29
CA LYS A 96 -11.74 10.86 6.30
C LYS A 96 -11.65 9.73 7.31
N PHE A 97 -10.48 9.10 7.40
CA PHE A 97 -10.22 8.02 8.34
C PHE A 97 -9.59 8.50 9.66
N ALA A 98 -9.30 9.80 9.79
CA ALA A 98 -8.57 10.38 10.91
C ALA A 98 -7.25 9.66 11.20
N VAL A 99 -6.50 9.29 10.14
CA VAL A 99 -5.26 8.52 10.23
C VAL A 99 -4.07 9.39 9.86
N VAL A 100 -3.02 9.26 10.66
CA VAL A 100 -1.68 9.80 10.37
C VAL A 100 -0.68 8.65 10.33
N VAL A 101 0.14 8.61 9.29
CA VAL A 101 1.25 7.66 9.12
C VAL A 101 2.55 8.44 9.14
N LEU A 102 3.45 8.07 10.03
CA LEU A 102 4.81 8.61 10.11
C LEU A 102 5.81 7.48 9.84
N GLN A 103 6.66 7.65 8.85
CA GLN A 103 7.77 6.77 8.55
C GLN A 103 9.08 7.55 8.72
N GLU A 104 9.91 7.13 9.69
CA GLU A 104 11.15 7.81 10.02
C GLU A 104 12.37 6.98 9.66
N PRO A 105 13.33 7.54 8.90
CA PRO A 105 14.61 6.90 8.65
C PRO A 105 15.58 7.15 9.80
N THR A 106 16.36 6.14 10.13
CA THR A 106 17.51 6.25 11.02
C THR A 106 18.73 5.68 10.30
N LEU A 107 19.74 6.51 10.09
CA LEU A 107 21.01 6.09 9.53
C LEU A 107 21.93 5.59 10.67
N ALA A 108 22.31 4.33 10.62
CA ALA A 108 23.25 3.73 11.55
C ALA A 108 24.20 2.81 10.79
N GLU A 109 25.50 2.98 10.98
CA GLU A 109 26.54 2.13 10.36
C GLU A 109 26.44 2.00 8.83
N GLY A 110 26.02 3.10 8.17
CA GLY A 110 25.84 3.12 6.69
C GLY A 110 24.55 2.45 6.20
N VAL A 111 23.69 2.01 7.10
CA VAL A 111 22.39 1.40 6.78
C VAL A 111 21.26 2.29 7.27
N VAL A 112 20.25 2.49 6.41
CA VAL A 112 19.03 3.22 6.79
C VAL A 112 17.96 2.23 7.24
N LYS A 113 17.56 2.36 8.49
CA LYS A 113 16.43 1.62 9.07
C LYS A 113 15.21 2.53 9.12
N TRP A 114 14.04 1.96 8.86
CA TRP A 114 12.78 2.71 8.87
C TRP A 114 11.90 2.27 10.02
N SER A 115 11.43 3.24 10.80
CA SER A 115 10.31 3.03 11.72
C SER A 115 8.99 3.39 11.04
N CYS A 116 7.88 2.86 11.54
CA CYS A 116 6.54 3.19 11.07
C CYS A 116 5.60 3.34 12.26
N VAL A 117 5.10 4.54 12.45
CA VAL A 117 4.14 4.89 13.50
C VAL A 117 2.84 5.30 12.85
N VAL A 118 1.73 4.81 13.39
CA VAL A 118 0.38 5.10 12.90
C VAL A 118 -0.48 5.57 14.06
N HIS A 119 -1.26 6.61 13.81
CA HIS A 119 -2.30 7.05 14.72
C HIS A 119 -3.66 7.08 13.98
N PRO A 120 -4.72 6.47 14.53
CA PRO A 120 -4.73 5.65 15.74
C PRO A 120 -3.99 4.30 15.55
N ALA A 121 -3.51 3.72 16.63
CA ALA A 121 -2.65 2.53 16.59
C ALA A 121 -3.35 1.31 15.97
N GLU A 122 -4.66 1.22 16.09
CA GLU A 122 -5.49 0.14 15.55
C GLU A 122 -5.47 0.10 14.01
N ALA A 123 -5.17 1.24 13.38
CA ALA A 123 -5.04 1.33 11.93
C ALA A 123 -3.70 0.78 11.41
N LYS A 124 -2.77 0.38 12.27
CA LYS A 124 -1.46 -0.12 11.86
C LYS A 124 -1.55 -1.52 11.27
N PRO A 125 -1.21 -1.73 9.99
CA PRO A 125 -1.10 -3.06 9.40
C PRO A 125 0.27 -3.69 9.69
N ASN A 126 0.40 -5.00 9.51
CA ASN A 126 1.68 -5.71 9.68
C ASN A 126 2.77 -5.16 8.74
N LEU A 127 2.38 -4.69 7.56
CA LEU A 127 3.27 -4.06 6.57
C LEU A 127 3.99 -2.81 7.11
N CYS A 128 3.42 -2.15 8.12
CA CYS A 128 4.00 -1.01 8.83
C CYS A 128 4.91 -1.48 9.97
N GLY A 129 5.63 -2.59 9.79
CA GLY A 129 6.61 -3.12 10.71
C GLY A 129 8.04 -2.88 10.21
N SER A 130 9.00 -2.77 11.14
CA SER A 130 10.41 -2.53 10.81
C SER A 130 11.04 -3.63 9.94
N ASP A 131 10.63 -4.87 10.13
CA ASP A 131 11.31 -6.01 9.53
C ASP A 131 10.98 -6.20 8.04
N TYR A 132 9.74 -5.93 7.63
CA TYR A 132 9.32 -6.07 6.24
C TYR A 132 9.99 -5.03 5.32
N GLN A 133 10.21 -3.82 5.81
CA GLN A 133 10.78 -2.74 5.00
C GLN A 133 12.28 -2.86 4.82
N ASN A 134 12.97 -3.45 5.78
CA ASN A 134 14.40 -3.70 5.69
C ASN A 134 14.73 -4.80 4.66
N SER A 135 13.86 -5.80 4.51
CA SER A 135 14.06 -6.89 3.54
C SER A 135 13.97 -6.42 2.08
N LEU A 136 13.13 -5.43 1.79
CA LEU A 136 12.99 -4.88 0.43
C LEU A 136 14.18 -4.02 0.00
N LEU A 137 14.92 -3.45 0.95
CA LEU A 137 16.09 -2.59 0.69
C LEU A 137 17.39 -3.38 0.61
N GLN A 138 17.42 -4.61 1.13
CA GLN A 138 18.61 -5.47 1.15
C GLN A 138 18.76 -6.38 -0.07
N ASN A 139 17.74 -6.50 -0.91
CA ASN A 139 17.73 -7.40 -2.07
C ASN A 139 18.14 -6.71 -3.39
N LYS A 140 19.12 -5.82 -3.36
CA LYS A 140 19.77 -5.28 -4.57
C LYS A 140 21.27 -5.28 -4.45
#